data_1b49e3e4a487822f7147b2a259a27279
#
_entry.id   1b49e3e4a487822f7147b2a259a27279
#
_cell.length_a   1.000
_cell.length_b   1.000
_cell.length_c   1.000
_cell.angle_alpha   90.00
_cell.angle_beta   90.00
_cell.angle_gamma   90.00
#
_symmetry.space_group_name_H-M   'P 1'
#
loop_
_entity.id
_entity.type
_entity.pdbx_description
1 polymer ?
#
loop_
_entity_poly.entity_id
_entity_poly.type
_entity_poly.pdbx_seq_one_letter_code
_entity_poly.pdbx_strand_id
1 'polypeptide(L)'
;QGDELGLPEVPDIPEDRLQDPIARRMREQEKGRDGCRVPLPWTASGTSFGFGPDGGAEPHLPQPADWGRHAVEVEEADAASTLRLYRDGLRLRRRFWGAANAEPLEWVRRDEHVLAFARGRVQCWTAFDADVELPDGEVLLASAPLGLVESSADGEAVGRAVNVLPPAATAWLLAPAPLHRNRRN
;
A
#
# COMPACT_ATOMS: atom_id res chain seq x y z
N GLN A 1 5.35 -9.56 -9.38
CA GLN A 1 4.11 -9.01 -9.95
C GLN A 1 2.93 -9.29 -9.03
N GLY A 2 1.87 -8.44 -9.08
CA GLY A 2 0.69 -8.62 -8.24
C GLY A 2 0.71 -7.86 -6.92
N ASP A 3 1.72 -7.03 -6.68
CA ASP A 3 1.79 -6.17 -5.49
C ASP A 3 0.57 -5.25 -5.39
N GLU A 4 0.12 -4.74 -6.54
CA GLU A 4 -1.06 -3.87 -6.65
C GLU A 4 -2.39 -4.57 -6.32
N LEU A 5 -2.41 -5.91 -6.33
CA LEU A 5 -3.54 -6.74 -5.90
C LEU A 5 -3.31 -7.36 -4.53
N GLY A 6 -2.21 -7.04 -3.84
CA GLY A 6 -1.85 -7.66 -2.56
C GLY A 6 -1.69 -9.17 -2.64
N LEU A 7 -1.29 -9.71 -3.81
CA LEU A 7 -1.15 -11.15 -4.00
C LEU A 7 0.00 -11.70 -3.15
N PRO A 8 -0.25 -12.76 -2.38
CA PRO A 8 0.82 -13.47 -1.70
C PRO A 8 1.67 -14.27 -2.69
N GLU A 9 2.92 -14.53 -2.35
CA GLU A 9 3.74 -15.50 -3.05
C GLU A 9 3.12 -16.90 -2.97
N VAL A 10 3.21 -17.68 -4.05
CA VAL A 10 2.75 -19.07 -4.10
C VAL A 10 3.91 -20.00 -3.77
N PRO A 11 4.03 -20.53 -2.54
CA PRO A 11 5.19 -21.30 -2.12
C PRO A 11 5.20 -22.74 -2.65
N ASP A 12 4.04 -23.27 -3.03
CA ASP A 12 3.86 -24.70 -3.34
C ASP A 12 3.66 -24.94 -4.85
N ILE A 13 4.59 -24.42 -5.66
CA ILE A 13 4.63 -24.72 -7.10
C ILE A 13 5.15 -26.15 -7.27
N PRO A 14 4.46 -27.02 -8.05
CA PRO A 14 4.94 -28.36 -8.39
C PRO A 14 6.32 -28.33 -9.06
N GLU A 15 7.20 -29.27 -8.71
CA GLU A 15 8.59 -29.29 -9.21
C GLU A 15 8.70 -29.29 -10.73
N ASP A 16 7.79 -29.99 -11.43
CA ASP A 16 7.74 -30.08 -12.87
C ASP A 16 7.31 -28.77 -13.55
N ARG A 17 6.75 -27.84 -12.76
CA ARG A 17 6.35 -26.50 -13.20
C ARG A 17 7.39 -25.43 -12.92
N LEU A 18 8.40 -25.72 -12.07
CA LEU A 18 9.45 -24.76 -11.76
C LEU A 18 10.36 -24.50 -12.95
N GLN A 19 10.55 -23.24 -13.30
CA GLN A 19 11.38 -22.78 -14.42
C GLN A 19 12.59 -21.96 -13.95
N ASP A 20 12.55 -21.40 -12.73
CA ASP A 20 13.65 -20.60 -12.23
C ASP A 20 14.94 -21.44 -12.12
N PRO A 21 16.05 -20.96 -12.72
CA PRO A 21 17.33 -21.69 -12.64
C PRO A 21 17.83 -21.91 -11.20
N ILE A 22 17.47 -21.04 -10.25
CA ILE A 22 17.84 -21.18 -8.84
C ILE A 22 17.17 -22.40 -8.25
N ALA A 23 15.85 -22.56 -8.47
CA ALA A 23 15.12 -23.74 -8.01
C ALA A 23 15.74 -25.06 -8.54
N ARG A 24 16.24 -25.05 -9.78
CA ARG A 24 16.90 -26.23 -10.38
C ARG A 24 18.29 -26.52 -9.78
N ARG A 25 19.03 -25.48 -9.34
CA ARG A 25 20.39 -25.60 -8.81
C ARG A 25 20.44 -25.86 -7.31
N MET A 26 19.49 -25.28 -6.56
CA MET A 26 19.49 -25.21 -5.10
C MET A 26 18.23 -25.87 -4.47
N ARG A 27 17.74 -26.95 -5.07
CA ARG A 27 16.45 -27.62 -4.82
C ARG A 27 15.97 -27.69 -3.36
N GLU A 28 16.88 -27.80 -2.41
CA GLU A 28 16.54 -27.94 -0.98
C GLU A 28 16.64 -26.62 -0.21
N GLN A 29 17.28 -25.60 -0.76
CA GLN A 29 17.62 -24.36 -0.05
C GLN A 29 16.80 -23.16 -0.54
N GLU A 30 16.53 -23.07 -1.86
CA GLU A 30 15.78 -21.96 -2.45
C GLU A 30 14.85 -22.46 -3.57
N LYS A 31 13.57 -22.08 -3.49
CA LYS A 31 12.55 -22.44 -4.49
C LYS A 31 12.59 -21.52 -5.73
N GLY A 32 13.42 -20.50 -5.76
CA GLY A 32 13.45 -19.52 -6.84
C GLY A 32 12.29 -18.52 -6.76
N ARG A 33 11.96 -17.88 -7.88
CA ARG A 33 10.98 -16.78 -7.95
C ARG A 33 9.70 -17.14 -8.71
N ASP A 34 9.46 -18.39 -9.02
CA ASP A 34 8.27 -18.78 -9.81
C ASP A 34 6.98 -18.46 -9.04
N GLY A 35 6.99 -18.56 -7.70
CA GLY A 35 5.85 -18.25 -6.86
C GLY A 35 5.35 -16.80 -6.95
N CYS A 36 6.22 -15.84 -7.31
CA CYS A 36 5.82 -14.46 -7.53
C CYS A 36 5.67 -14.09 -9.02
N ARG A 37 5.61 -15.08 -9.91
CA ARG A 37 5.38 -14.92 -11.35
C ARG A 37 4.10 -15.59 -11.84
N VAL A 38 3.30 -16.11 -10.93
CA VAL A 38 2.00 -16.73 -11.25
C VAL A 38 1.10 -15.71 -11.95
N PRO A 39 0.39 -16.10 -13.04
CA PRO A 39 -0.46 -15.18 -13.78
C PRO A 39 -1.48 -14.46 -12.92
N LEU A 40 -1.66 -13.15 -13.15
CA LEU A 40 -2.57 -12.30 -12.38
C LEU A 40 -4.04 -12.68 -12.61
N PRO A 41 -4.89 -12.65 -11.59
CA PRO A 41 -6.33 -12.86 -11.72
C PRO A 41 -7.00 -11.55 -12.19
N TRP A 42 -7.74 -11.62 -13.31
CA TRP A 42 -8.51 -10.50 -13.85
C TRP A 42 -9.99 -10.59 -13.48
N THR A 43 -10.54 -11.83 -13.48
CA THR A 43 -11.94 -12.11 -13.16
C THR A 43 -12.04 -13.03 -11.96
N ALA A 44 -13.16 -12.97 -11.23
CA ALA A 44 -13.39 -13.75 -10.01
C ALA A 44 -13.47 -15.26 -10.24
N SER A 45 -13.68 -15.68 -11.50
CA SER A 45 -13.88 -17.08 -11.89
C SER A 45 -13.33 -17.35 -13.29
N GLY A 46 -13.41 -18.61 -13.71
CA GLY A 46 -12.91 -19.06 -15.01
C GLY A 46 -11.63 -19.89 -14.90
N THR A 47 -11.23 -20.56 -15.98
CA THR A 47 -10.12 -21.53 -16.00
C THR A 47 -8.78 -20.93 -15.56
N SER A 48 -8.56 -19.65 -15.81
CA SER A 48 -7.33 -18.93 -15.47
C SER A 48 -7.62 -17.57 -14.83
N PHE A 49 -8.77 -17.42 -14.18
CA PHE A 49 -9.23 -16.13 -13.66
C PHE A 49 -9.10 -15.00 -14.70
N GLY A 50 -9.47 -15.26 -15.95
CA GLY A 50 -9.45 -14.28 -17.03
C GLY A 50 -8.05 -13.93 -17.57
N PHE A 51 -6.98 -14.60 -17.15
CA PHE A 51 -5.64 -14.39 -17.73
C PHE A 51 -5.56 -14.91 -19.17
N GLY A 52 -6.20 -16.05 -19.46
CA GLY A 52 -6.39 -16.61 -20.79
C GLY A 52 -7.88 -16.71 -21.13
N PRO A 53 -8.22 -17.12 -22.38
CA PRO A 53 -9.61 -17.30 -22.77
C PRO A 53 -10.27 -18.44 -21.99
N ASP A 54 -11.57 -18.31 -21.73
CA ASP A 54 -12.36 -19.35 -21.09
C ASP A 54 -12.32 -20.66 -21.88
N GLY A 55 -12.12 -21.77 -21.16
CA GLY A 55 -11.92 -23.09 -21.78
C GLY A 55 -10.58 -23.28 -22.45
N GLY A 56 -9.66 -22.32 -22.33
CA GLY A 56 -8.28 -22.45 -22.79
C GLY A 56 -7.42 -23.36 -21.91
N ALA A 57 -6.13 -23.42 -22.20
CA ALA A 57 -5.17 -24.16 -21.38
C ALA A 57 -5.01 -23.53 -20.00
N GLU A 58 -4.81 -24.36 -18.99
CA GLU A 58 -4.41 -23.89 -17.66
C GLU A 58 -3.07 -23.15 -17.73
N PRO A 59 -2.86 -22.14 -16.85
CA PRO A 59 -1.58 -21.46 -16.73
C PRO A 59 -0.46 -22.45 -16.40
N HIS A 60 0.73 -22.21 -16.94
CA HIS A 60 1.90 -23.05 -16.65
C HIS A 60 2.22 -23.05 -15.14
N LEU A 61 2.25 -21.88 -14.52
CA LEU A 61 2.32 -21.75 -13.08
C LEU A 61 0.89 -21.73 -12.52
N PRO A 62 0.52 -22.69 -11.66
CA PRO A 62 -0.85 -22.85 -11.21
C PRO A 62 -1.27 -21.70 -10.29
N GLN A 63 -2.43 -21.12 -10.56
CA GLN A 63 -3.05 -20.12 -9.73
C GLN A 63 -3.74 -20.77 -8.52
N PRO A 64 -3.58 -20.26 -7.29
CA PRO A 64 -4.36 -20.72 -6.14
C PRO A 64 -5.87 -20.56 -6.39
N ALA A 65 -6.64 -21.54 -5.93
CA ALA A 65 -8.09 -21.58 -6.17
C ALA A 65 -8.86 -20.39 -5.56
N ASP A 66 -8.29 -19.74 -4.55
CA ASP A 66 -8.87 -18.60 -3.84
C ASP A 66 -8.49 -17.23 -4.43
N TRP A 67 -7.64 -17.19 -5.49
CA TRP A 67 -7.18 -15.95 -6.08
C TRP A 67 -8.27 -15.13 -6.77
N GLY A 68 -9.41 -15.74 -7.09
CA GLY A 68 -10.56 -15.00 -7.61
C GLY A 68 -11.01 -13.84 -6.72
N ARG A 69 -10.80 -13.92 -5.40
CA ARG A 69 -11.10 -12.83 -4.45
C ARG A 69 -10.18 -11.61 -4.61
N HIS A 70 -8.99 -11.79 -5.17
CA HIS A 70 -8.02 -10.75 -5.46
C HIS A 70 -8.05 -10.32 -6.93
N ALA A 71 -9.06 -10.78 -7.69
CA ALA A 71 -9.16 -10.43 -9.09
C ALA A 71 -9.35 -8.91 -9.27
N VAL A 72 -8.81 -8.40 -10.36
CA VAL A 72 -8.94 -6.97 -10.71
C VAL A 72 -10.38 -6.50 -10.66
N GLU A 73 -11.35 -7.27 -11.21
CA GLU A 73 -12.76 -6.89 -11.20
C GLU A 73 -13.36 -6.78 -9.79
N VAL A 74 -12.91 -7.63 -8.85
CA VAL A 74 -13.36 -7.61 -7.46
C VAL A 74 -12.77 -6.41 -6.75
N GLU A 75 -11.47 -6.19 -6.90
CA GLU A 75 -10.79 -5.08 -6.24
C GLU A 75 -11.17 -3.71 -6.82
N GLU A 76 -11.54 -3.64 -8.09
CA GLU A 76 -12.11 -2.41 -8.67
C GLU A 76 -13.44 -1.99 -8.03
N ALA A 77 -14.23 -2.95 -7.59
CA ALA A 77 -15.50 -2.70 -6.92
C ALA A 77 -15.35 -2.34 -5.43
N ASP A 78 -14.21 -2.67 -4.81
CA ASP A 78 -13.93 -2.40 -3.40
C ASP A 78 -13.09 -1.13 -3.23
N ALA A 79 -13.67 -0.12 -2.60
CA ALA A 79 -12.98 1.15 -2.31
C ALA A 79 -11.81 1.01 -1.32
N ALA A 80 -11.78 -0.07 -0.52
CA ALA A 80 -10.74 -0.35 0.47
C ALA A 80 -9.66 -1.31 -0.06
N SER A 81 -9.73 -1.71 -1.33
CA SER A 81 -8.81 -2.67 -1.93
C SER A 81 -7.39 -2.13 -2.10
N THR A 82 -6.44 -3.05 -2.20
CA THR A 82 -5.04 -2.74 -2.50
C THR A 82 -4.90 -2.07 -3.86
N LEU A 83 -5.66 -2.51 -4.88
CA LEU A 83 -5.66 -1.89 -6.21
C LEU A 83 -6.09 -0.41 -6.16
N ARG A 84 -7.11 -0.10 -5.37
CA ARG A 84 -7.55 1.29 -5.18
C ARG A 84 -6.50 2.12 -4.49
N LEU A 85 -5.89 1.58 -3.43
CA LEU A 85 -4.80 2.24 -2.71
C LEU A 85 -3.64 2.58 -3.66
N TYR A 86 -3.20 1.63 -4.49
CA TYR A 86 -2.14 1.86 -5.49
C TYR A 86 -2.52 2.92 -6.51
N ARG A 87 -3.72 2.85 -7.08
CA ARG A 87 -4.21 3.84 -8.06
C ARG A 87 -4.26 5.24 -7.48
N ASP A 88 -4.78 5.38 -6.28
CA ASP A 88 -4.89 6.68 -5.61
C ASP A 88 -3.52 7.21 -5.19
N GLY A 89 -2.64 6.36 -4.67
CA GLY A 89 -1.27 6.72 -4.38
C GLY A 89 -0.50 7.22 -5.61
N LEU A 90 -0.61 6.51 -6.74
CA LEU A 90 0.02 6.95 -8.01
C LEU A 90 -0.58 8.25 -8.55
N ARG A 91 -1.91 8.44 -8.39
CA ARG A 91 -2.58 9.69 -8.79
C ARG A 91 -2.11 10.86 -7.93
N LEU A 92 -2.05 10.69 -6.61
CA LEU A 92 -1.55 11.70 -5.68
C LEU A 92 -0.07 12.00 -5.93
N ARG A 93 0.76 10.98 -6.17
CA ARG A 93 2.17 11.17 -6.52
C ARG A 93 2.32 12.05 -7.76
N ARG A 94 1.55 11.81 -8.82
CA ARG A 94 1.58 12.66 -10.03
C ARG A 94 1.12 14.08 -9.75
N ARG A 95 0.08 14.25 -8.92
CA ARG A 95 -0.47 15.55 -8.55
C ARG A 95 0.53 16.41 -7.79
N PHE A 96 1.22 15.84 -6.80
CA PHE A 96 2.08 16.59 -5.89
C PHE A 96 3.56 16.64 -6.33
N TRP A 97 4.04 15.61 -7.04
CA TRP A 97 5.45 15.46 -7.40
C TRP A 97 5.67 15.16 -8.89
N GLY A 98 4.83 15.72 -9.77
CA GLY A 98 5.04 15.64 -11.23
C GLY A 98 6.38 16.24 -11.65
N ALA A 99 6.84 15.93 -12.84
CA ALA A 99 8.24 15.95 -13.32
C ALA A 99 9.10 17.20 -13.11
N ALA A 100 8.57 18.34 -12.66
CA ALA A 100 9.32 19.60 -12.68
C ALA A 100 9.80 20.15 -11.33
N ASN A 101 9.21 19.74 -10.20
CA ASN A 101 9.50 20.37 -8.90
C ASN A 101 9.57 19.34 -7.78
N ALA A 102 10.65 18.57 -7.75
CA ALA A 102 10.91 17.68 -6.63
C ALA A 102 11.42 18.49 -5.43
N GLU A 103 10.52 18.92 -4.57
CA GLU A 103 10.89 19.37 -3.22
C GLU A 103 11.79 18.34 -2.55
N PRO A 104 12.83 18.76 -1.83
CA PRO A 104 13.71 17.84 -1.10
C PRO A 104 12.90 17.05 -0.06
N LEU A 105 13.38 15.83 0.24
CA LEU A 105 12.83 15.04 1.34
C LEU A 105 13.40 15.56 2.65
N GLU A 106 12.54 15.81 3.62
CA GLU A 106 12.88 16.23 4.97
C GLU A 106 12.33 15.22 5.98
N TRP A 107 13.16 14.78 6.92
CA TRP A 107 12.73 13.90 7.98
C TRP A 107 11.91 14.67 9.02
N VAL A 108 10.70 14.18 9.32
CA VAL A 108 9.80 14.76 10.34
C VAL A 108 9.97 14.02 11.67
N ARG A 109 9.93 12.68 11.61
CA ARG A 109 10.14 11.80 12.77
C ARG A 109 10.79 10.51 12.32
N ARG A 110 11.72 10.00 13.12
CA ARG A 110 12.42 8.74 12.83
C ARG A 110 12.86 8.11 14.14
N ASP A 111 12.10 7.12 14.57
CA ASP A 111 12.38 6.31 15.75
C ASP A 111 12.02 4.84 15.48
N GLU A 112 12.06 3.99 16.51
CA GLU A 112 11.76 2.56 16.38
C GLU A 112 10.32 2.25 16.03
N HIS A 113 9.38 3.14 16.35
CA HIS A 113 7.94 2.95 16.13
C HIS A 113 7.41 3.68 14.90
N VAL A 114 8.10 4.74 14.45
CA VAL A 114 7.60 5.66 13.43
C VAL A 114 8.66 6.08 12.44
N LEU A 115 8.30 6.05 11.17
CA LEU A 115 9.03 6.71 10.11
C LEU A 115 8.13 7.78 9.48
N ALA A 116 8.54 9.04 9.58
CA ALA A 116 7.81 10.13 8.94
C ALA A 116 8.75 11.09 8.21
N PHE A 117 8.36 11.45 7.00
CA PHE A 117 9.07 12.42 6.18
C PHE A 117 8.09 13.34 5.43
N ALA A 118 8.60 14.48 5.00
CA ALA A 118 7.87 15.46 4.21
C ALA A 118 8.56 15.68 2.85
N ARG A 119 7.77 15.99 1.83
CA ARG A 119 8.20 16.62 0.58
C ARG A 119 7.24 17.76 0.27
N GLY A 120 7.71 18.97 0.45
CA GLY A 120 6.85 20.15 0.46
C GLY A 120 5.80 20.04 1.57
N ARG A 121 4.53 20.23 1.23
CA ARG A 121 3.42 20.11 2.19
C ARG A 121 2.90 18.70 2.42
N VAL A 122 3.32 17.74 1.62
CA VAL A 122 2.85 16.36 1.80
C VAL A 122 3.79 15.62 2.73
N GLN A 123 3.21 15.05 3.79
CA GLN A 123 3.90 14.22 4.75
C GLN A 123 3.48 12.76 4.57
N CYS A 124 4.43 11.84 4.73
CA CYS A 124 4.19 10.41 4.80
C CYS A 124 4.53 9.93 6.20
N TRP A 125 3.59 9.27 6.84
CA TRP A 125 3.71 8.71 8.18
C TRP A 125 3.50 7.22 8.14
N THR A 126 4.45 6.45 8.64
CA THR A 126 4.36 4.98 8.76
C THR A 126 4.50 4.60 10.23
N ALA A 127 3.51 3.90 10.75
CA ALA A 127 3.52 3.28 12.07
C ALA A 127 3.97 1.81 11.91
N PHE A 128 4.92 1.36 12.74
CA PHE A 128 5.42 -0.01 12.66
C PHE A 128 4.63 -0.96 13.59
N ASP A 129 4.67 -0.73 14.88
CA ASP A 129 4.19 -1.67 15.90
C ASP A 129 3.31 -1.04 16.98
N ALA A 130 3.08 0.28 16.90
CA ALA A 130 2.27 1.03 17.87
C ALA A 130 1.33 2.01 17.16
N ASP A 131 0.27 2.40 17.85
CA ASP A 131 -0.61 3.47 17.41
C ASP A 131 0.14 4.81 17.39
N VAL A 132 -0.10 5.62 16.35
CA VAL A 132 0.56 6.91 16.16
C VAL A 132 -0.47 7.99 15.91
N GLU A 133 -0.52 8.98 16.80
CA GLU A 133 -1.29 10.20 16.58
C GLU A 133 -0.70 10.97 15.38
N LEU A 134 -1.55 11.27 14.41
CA LEU A 134 -1.16 12.03 13.24
C LEU A 134 -1.24 13.53 13.53
N PRO A 135 -0.32 14.32 12.96
CA PRO A 135 -0.39 15.78 13.08
C PRO A 135 -1.60 16.32 12.32
N ASP A 136 -1.84 17.62 12.53
CA ASP A 136 -2.85 18.35 11.79
C ASP A 136 -2.60 18.31 10.29
N GLY A 137 -3.65 18.01 9.55
CA GLY A 137 -3.61 17.97 8.10
C GLY A 137 -4.82 17.27 7.50
N GLU A 138 -4.98 17.44 6.21
CA GLU A 138 -5.94 16.67 5.43
C GLU A 138 -5.35 15.28 5.14
N VAL A 139 -6.05 14.22 5.51
CA VAL A 139 -5.66 12.85 5.14
C VAL A 139 -5.93 12.66 3.65
N LEU A 140 -4.87 12.46 2.87
CA LEU A 140 -4.94 12.24 1.44
C LEU A 140 -5.11 10.77 1.08
N LEU A 141 -4.48 9.89 1.86
CA LEU A 141 -4.44 8.46 1.65
C LEU A 141 -4.06 7.76 2.96
N ALA A 142 -4.64 6.59 3.21
CA ALA A 142 -4.22 5.71 4.30
C ALA A 142 -4.33 4.26 3.86
N SER A 143 -3.37 3.41 4.27
CA SER A 143 -3.35 1.98 3.96
C SER A 143 -4.25 1.14 4.87
N ALA A 144 -4.79 1.75 5.93
CA ALA A 144 -5.74 1.15 6.85
C ALA A 144 -6.73 2.21 7.36
N PRO A 145 -7.91 1.82 7.86
CA PRO A 145 -8.82 2.74 8.54
C PRO A 145 -8.14 3.44 9.72
N LEU A 146 -8.31 4.75 9.82
CA LEU A 146 -7.77 5.53 10.94
C LEU A 146 -8.70 5.46 12.15
N GLY A 147 -8.11 5.37 13.34
CA GLY A 147 -8.79 5.60 14.60
C GLY A 147 -9.03 7.11 14.84
N LEU A 148 -9.91 7.42 15.76
CA LEU A 148 -10.11 8.77 16.28
C LEU A 148 -9.98 8.75 17.79
N VAL A 149 -9.16 9.64 18.34
CA VAL A 149 -9.05 9.86 19.78
C VAL A 149 -9.36 11.32 20.10
N GLU A 150 -9.95 11.56 21.25
CA GLU A 150 -10.10 12.92 21.76
C GLU A 150 -8.79 13.28 22.49
N SER A 151 -8.03 14.21 21.92
CA SER A 151 -6.83 14.74 22.57
C SER A 151 -7.25 15.75 23.63
N SER A 152 -6.99 15.46 24.90
CA SER A 152 -7.11 16.42 25.99
C SER A 152 -5.79 17.17 26.13
N ALA A 153 -5.67 18.33 25.48
CA ALA A 153 -4.60 19.26 25.81
C ALA A 153 -4.96 20.00 27.10
N ASP A 154 -4.13 19.84 28.14
CA ASP A 154 -4.04 20.66 29.34
C ASP A 154 -5.38 21.13 29.98
N GLY A 155 -6.18 20.18 30.49
CA GLY A 155 -7.17 20.51 31.54
C GLY A 155 -8.41 21.30 31.14
N GLU A 156 -8.58 21.73 29.90
CA GLU A 156 -9.82 22.31 29.37
C GLU A 156 -10.47 21.38 28.36
N ALA A 157 -11.73 21.04 28.62
CA ALA A 157 -12.53 20.08 27.87
C ALA A 157 -13.01 20.66 26.51
N VAL A 158 -12.08 20.84 25.59
CA VAL A 158 -12.41 20.93 24.17
C VAL A 158 -11.60 19.83 23.48
N GLY A 159 -12.11 18.61 23.57
CA GLY A 159 -11.51 17.45 22.93
C GLY A 159 -11.41 17.67 21.44
N ARG A 160 -10.20 17.86 20.93
CA ARG A 160 -9.94 17.85 19.48
C ARG A 160 -9.82 16.41 19.05
N ALA A 161 -10.62 16.00 18.06
CA ALA A 161 -10.46 14.68 17.44
C ALA A 161 -9.14 14.65 16.66
N VAL A 162 -8.28 13.69 17.01
CA VAL A 162 -7.00 13.44 16.33
C VAL A 162 -7.09 12.09 15.64
N ASN A 163 -6.66 12.05 14.38
CA ASN A 163 -6.54 10.79 13.65
C ASN A 163 -5.39 9.95 14.21
N VAL A 164 -5.65 8.67 14.41
CA VAL A 164 -4.66 7.69 14.89
C VAL A 164 -4.39 6.68 13.80
N LEU A 165 -3.12 6.56 13.43
CA LEU A 165 -2.62 5.57 12.49
C LEU A 165 -2.34 4.26 13.25
N PRO A 166 -3.00 3.15 12.91
CA PRO A 166 -2.77 1.88 13.57
C PRO A 166 -1.40 1.29 13.21
N PRO A 167 -0.93 0.27 13.95
CA PRO A 167 0.29 -0.47 13.62
C PRO A 167 0.28 -1.03 12.20
N ALA A 168 1.45 -1.18 11.61
CA ALA A 168 1.67 -1.69 10.26
C ALA A 168 0.92 -0.91 9.16
N ALA A 169 0.67 0.38 9.39
CA ALA A 169 -0.04 1.24 8.44
C ALA A 169 0.75 2.49 8.04
N THR A 170 0.37 3.06 6.90
CA THR A 170 0.94 4.29 6.35
C THR A 170 -0.16 5.26 5.97
N ALA A 171 0.02 6.54 6.29
CA ALA A 171 -0.86 7.61 5.84
C ALA A 171 -0.07 8.73 5.14
N TRP A 172 -0.70 9.35 4.15
CA TRP A 172 -0.23 10.58 3.53
C TRP A 172 -1.14 11.73 3.96
N LEU A 173 -0.52 12.81 4.41
CA LEU A 173 -1.19 14.00 4.91
C LEU A 173 -0.78 15.23 4.11
N LEU A 174 -1.73 16.13 3.86
CA LEU A 174 -1.43 17.49 3.39
C LEU A 174 -1.39 18.41 4.62
N ALA A 175 -0.19 18.84 5.00
CA ALA A 175 0.00 19.77 6.08
C ALA A 175 -0.72 21.11 5.82
N PRO A 176 -1.23 21.79 6.87
CA PRO A 176 -1.81 23.12 6.74
C PRO A 176 -0.86 24.08 6.03
N ALA A 177 -1.41 25.04 5.29
CA ALA A 177 -0.59 26.11 4.74
C ALA A 177 0.08 26.87 5.90
N PRO A 178 1.36 27.25 5.77
CA PRO A 178 1.98 28.10 6.77
C PRO A 178 1.16 29.37 6.93
N LEU A 179 0.81 29.70 8.18
CA LEU A 179 0.15 30.95 8.47
C LEU A 179 1.06 32.07 8.00
N HIS A 180 0.63 32.86 7.03
CA HIS A 180 1.34 34.08 6.66
C HIS A 180 1.44 34.97 7.89
N ARG A 181 2.61 34.94 8.55
CA ARG A 181 2.94 35.99 9.51
C ARG A 181 2.99 37.29 8.70
N ASN A 182 1.92 38.07 8.76
CA ASN A 182 1.96 39.47 8.32
C ASN A 182 3.14 40.13 9.04
N ARG A 183 4.26 40.26 8.36
CA ARG A 183 5.30 41.21 8.76
C ARG A 183 4.67 42.60 8.58
N ARG A 184 4.03 43.09 9.62
CA ARG A 184 3.80 44.51 9.73
C ARG A 184 5.19 45.13 9.98
N ASN A 185 5.64 45.89 9.03
CA ASN A 185 6.73 46.85 9.18
C ASN A 185 6.38 47.87 10.27
#